data_a30fc41a5ee9ad63dec962d04b3dc6e1
#
_entry.id   a30fc41a5ee9ad63dec962d04b3dc6e1
#
_cell.length_a   1.000
_cell.length_b   1.000
_cell.length_c   1.000
_cell.angle_alpha   90.00
_cell.angle_beta   90.00
_cell.angle_gamma   90.00
#
_symmetry.space_group_name_H-M   'P 1'
#
loop_
_entity.id
_entity.type
_entity.pdbx_description
1 polymer ?
#
loop_
_entity_poly.entity_id
_entity_poly.type
_entity_poly.pdbx_seq_one_letter_code
_entity_poly.pdbx_strand_id
1 'polypeptide(L)'
;KGEAVKLKIAISFNSVEQAKKYLAAEIPGWDFEATKKRGEDKWNRILSDIVVDEAPAVRMKQFYSALYHCLLMPRNRTNEFPAFGNKELWDDHFAVWDTWRTLFPLLTIIEPDVVGRNVQAFVNRWKVNGKVKDAYIAGNDMAEEQGGNDVDNIVADAIIKDIKGFDKAEAYKYLKFSADHERRAAPLMVGEKGLGQNDTLFYRQNGWLPGGVMAQSTALEYSYN
;
A
#
# COMPACT_ATOMS: atom_id res chain seq x y z
N LYS A 1 22.28 42.59 8.52
CA LYS A 1 21.40 41.79 7.63
C LYS A 1 22.13 40.45 7.41
N GLY A 2 21.51 39.34 7.78
CA GLY A 2 22.08 38.01 7.64
C GLY A 2 22.22 37.59 6.17
N GLU A 3 23.20 36.78 5.87
CA GLU A 3 23.39 36.15 4.56
C GLU A 3 22.34 35.04 4.36
N ALA A 4 21.75 34.96 3.16
CA ALA A 4 20.78 33.92 2.86
C ALA A 4 21.50 32.62 2.47
N VAL A 5 21.24 31.54 3.20
CA VAL A 5 21.77 30.21 2.90
C VAL A 5 20.67 29.37 2.30
N LYS A 6 20.97 28.68 1.19
CA LYS A 6 20.07 27.70 0.56
C LYS A 6 20.56 26.30 0.85
N LEU A 7 19.65 25.40 1.18
CA LEU A 7 19.91 23.98 1.44
C LEU A 7 19.01 23.10 0.57
N LYS A 8 19.56 22.04 -0.02
CA LYS A 8 18.81 20.96 -0.68
C LYS A 8 19.11 19.65 0.04
N ILE A 9 18.07 18.88 0.29
CA ILE A 9 18.15 17.59 0.99
C ILE A 9 17.44 16.54 0.12
N ALA A 10 18.04 15.37 0.00
CA ALA A 10 17.39 14.17 -0.52
C ALA A 10 17.67 13.00 0.42
N ILE A 11 16.78 12.05 0.43
CA ILE A 11 16.89 10.82 1.20
C ILE A 11 16.71 9.61 0.27
N SER A 12 17.31 8.49 0.63
CA SER A 12 17.07 7.19 0.02
C SER A 12 17.26 6.10 1.06
N PHE A 13 16.46 5.05 0.99
CA PHE A 13 16.63 3.83 1.81
C PHE A 13 17.72 2.91 1.24
N ASN A 14 18.14 3.14 0.00
CA ASN A 14 19.13 2.32 -0.68
C ASN A 14 20.57 2.79 -0.40
N SER A 15 20.90 4.03 -0.81
CA SER A 15 22.25 4.55 -0.67
C SER A 15 22.32 6.07 -0.80
N VAL A 16 23.46 6.64 -0.36
CA VAL A 16 23.77 8.06 -0.57
C VAL A 16 23.85 8.39 -2.06
N GLU A 17 24.39 7.49 -2.87
CA GLU A 17 24.51 7.64 -4.33
C GLU A 17 23.13 7.71 -4.97
N GLN A 18 22.17 6.90 -4.51
CA GLN A 18 20.80 6.97 -5.00
C GLN A 18 20.11 8.27 -4.56
N ALA A 19 20.31 8.71 -3.32
CA ALA A 19 19.81 10.01 -2.87
C ALA A 19 20.36 11.18 -3.71
N LYS A 20 21.64 11.15 -4.08
CA LYS A 20 22.24 12.14 -4.98
C LYS A 20 21.61 12.14 -6.37
N LYS A 21 21.30 10.95 -6.92
CA LYS A 21 20.59 10.82 -8.21
C LYS A 21 19.20 11.46 -8.15
N TYR A 22 18.45 11.19 -7.09
CA TYR A 22 17.13 11.81 -6.88
C TYR A 22 17.25 13.33 -6.75
N LEU A 23 18.20 13.81 -5.95
CA LEU A 23 18.42 15.24 -5.79
C LEU A 23 18.69 15.94 -7.11
N ALA A 24 19.56 15.33 -7.94
CA ALA A 24 19.89 15.88 -9.25
C ALA A 24 18.71 15.86 -10.23
N ALA A 25 17.88 14.81 -10.18
CA ALA A 25 16.71 14.67 -11.06
C ALA A 25 15.55 15.59 -10.63
N GLU A 26 15.27 15.65 -9.33
CA GLU A 26 14.09 16.36 -8.82
C GLU A 26 14.35 17.84 -8.56
N ILE A 27 15.56 18.20 -8.10
CA ILE A 27 15.95 19.58 -7.79
C ILE A 27 17.28 19.91 -8.47
N PRO A 28 17.34 19.97 -9.82
CA PRO A 28 18.58 20.17 -10.56
C PRO A 28 19.23 21.54 -10.30
N GLY A 29 18.43 22.57 -10.03
CA GLY A 29 18.89 23.94 -9.80
C GLY A 29 18.75 24.41 -8.36
N TRP A 30 19.01 25.70 -8.15
CA TRP A 30 18.84 26.42 -6.87
C TRP A 30 17.68 27.41 -6.91
N ASP A 31 16.80 27.29 -7.91
CA ASP A 31 15.60 28.11 -8.03
C ASP A 31 14.48 27.48 -7.18
N PHE A 32 14.25 28.08 -6.03
CA PHE A 32 13.20 27.66 -5.09
C PHE A 32 11.79 27.83 -5.69
N GLU A 33 11.54 28.97 -6.32
CA GLU A 33 10.21 29.28 -6.88
C GLU A 33 9.85 28.32 -8.02
N ALA A 34 10.79 28.02 -8.90
CA ALA A 34 10.59 27.02 -9.94
C ALA A 34 10.32 25.62 -9.36
N THR A 35 10.99 25.25 -8.27
CA THR A 35 10.79 23.96 -7.61
C THR A 35 9.41 23.90 -6.92
N LYS A 36 9.02 24.95 -6.23
CA LYS A 36 7.70 25.11 -5.61
C LYS A 36 6.60 25.02 -6.67
N LYS A 37 6.75 25.76 -7.78
CA LYS A 37 5.76 25.76 -8.88
C LYS A 37 5.56 24.36 -9.46
N ARG A 38 6.62 23.59 -9.70
CA ARG A 38 6.52 22.21 -10.16
C ARG A 38 5.73 21.32 -9.19
N GLY A 39 5.94 21.50 -7.87
CA GLY A 39 5.19 20.79 -6.85
C GLY A 39 3.69 21.16 -6.87
N GLU A 40 3.38 22.45 -6.93
CA GLU A 40 2.01 22.96 -7.04
C GLU A 40 1.32 22.43 -8.31
N ASP A 41 1.98 22.47 -9.46
CA ASP A 41 1.42 21.99 -10.73
C ASP A 41 1.13 20.50 -10.69
N LYS A 42 2.04 19.72 -10.08
CA LYS A 42 1.84 18.28 -9.92
C LYS A 42 0.63 17.96 -9.04
N TRP A 43 0.49 18.62 -7.89
CA TRP A 43 -0.64 18.43 -7.01
C TRP A 43 -1.95 18.93 -7.62
N ASN A 44 -1.96 20.09 -8.27
CA ASN A 44 -3.13 20.60 -8.95
C ASN A 44 -3.61 19.65 -10.05
N ARG A 45 -2.71 19.03 -10.81
CA ARG A 45 -3.07 18.04 -11.83
C ARG A 45 -3.79 16.83 -11.21
N ILE A 46 -3.22 16.26 -10.16
CA ILE A 46 -3.80 15.06 -9.51
C ILE A 46 -5.13 15.40 -8.82
N LEU A 47 -5.19 16.52 -8.10
CA LEU A 47 -6.41 16.92 -7.41
C LEU A 47 -7.54 17.34 -8.38
N SER A 48 -7.22 17.66 -9.63
CA SER A 48 -8.22 18.02 -10.66
C SER A 48 -8.91 16.82 -11.29
N ASP A 49 -8.56 15.58 -10.93
CA ASP A 49 -9.28 14.38 -11.35
C ASP A 49 -10.71 14.34 -10.79
N ILE A 50 -10.95 15.08 -9.70
CA ILE A 50 -12.30 15.33 -9.18
C ILE A 50 -12.52 16.84 -9.09
N VAL A 51 -13.46 17.34 -9.86
CA VAL A 51 -13.85 18.75 -9.83
C VAL A 51 -15.15 18.89 -9.05
N VAL A 52 -15.11 19.69 -7.99
CA VAL A 52 -16.28 20.06 -7.19
C VAL A 52 -16.55 21.53 -7.41
N ASP A 53 -17.74 21.87 -7.87
CA ASP A 53 -18.24 23.22 -8.08
C ASP A 53 -19.49 23.49 -7.22
N GLU A 54 -19.90 24.74 -7.13
CA GLU A 54 -21.11 25.20 -6.41
C GLU A 54 -21.16 24.85 -4.91
N ALA A 55 -20.03 24.51 -4.30
CA ALA A 55 -19.94 24.27 -2.86
C ALA A 55 -19.40 25.50 -2.12
N PRO A 56 -19.82 25.74 -0.86
CA PRO A 56 -19.20 26.77 -0.03
C PRO A 56 -17.69 26.57 0.09
N ALA A 57 -16.91 27.64 0.03
CA ALA A 57 -15.44 27.60 0.03
C ALA A 57 -14.84 26.74 1.17
N VAL A 58 -15.48 26.72 2.34
CA VAL A 58 -15.07 25.87 3.47
C VAL A 58 -15.22 24.40 3.13
N ARG A 59 -16.31 24.00 2.48
CA ARG A 59 -16.55 22.60 2.06
C ARG A 59 -15.59 22.17 0.98
N MET A 60 -15.32 23.02 0.00
CA MET A 60 -14.32 22.76 -1.03
C MET A 60 -12.93 22.55 -0.42
N LYS A 61 -12.53 23.40 0.53
CA LYS A 61 -11.26 23.26 1.23
C LYS A 61 -11.19 21.96 2.01
N GLN A 62 -12.25 21.57 2.71
CA GLN A 62 -12.32 20.28 3.43
C GLN A 62 -12.19 19.10 2.47
N PHE A 63 -12.91 19.13 1.35
CA PHE A 63 -12.88 18.07 0.34
C PHE A 63 -11.48 17.89 -0.25
N TYR A 64 -10.87 18.95 -0.78
CA TYR A 64 -9.54 18.84 -1.39
C TYR A 64 -8.43 18.54 -0.37
N SER A 65 -8.57 18.97 0.88
CA SER A 65 -7.66 18.58 1.95
C SER A 65 -7.78 17.07 2.24
N ALA A 66 -8.99 16.53 2.27
CA ALA A 66 -9.21 15.09 2.46
C ALA A 66 -8.67 14.28 1.27
N LEU A 67 -8.95 14.72 0.04
CA LEU A 67 -8.43 14.08 -1.17
C LEU A 67 -6.89 14.09 -1.21
N TYR A 68 -6.27 15.22 -0.84
CA TYR A 68 -4.82 15.30 -0.70
C TYR A 68 -4.29 14.26 0.30
N HIS A 69 -4.91 14.11 1.47
CA HIS A 69 -4.50 13.11 2.46
C HIS A 69 -4.66 11.68 1.94
N CYS A 70 -5.71 11.37 1.17
CA CYS A 70 -5.89 10.07 0.53
C CYS A 70 -4.74 9.71 -0.44
N LEU A 71 -4.11 10.71 -1.05
CA LEU A 71 -3.07 10.52 -2.05
C LEU A 71 -1.63 10.55 -1.49
N LEU A 72 -1.47 10.65 -0.17
CA LEU A 72 -0.13 10.66 0.45
C LEU A 72 0.50 9.27 0.55
N MET A 73 -0.31 8.23 0.66
CA MET A 73 0.11 6.82 0.81
C MET A 73 -0.84 5.92 0.03
N PRO A 74 -0.39 4.77 -0.49
CA PRO A 74 0.99 4.24 -0.48
C PRO A 74 1.92 5.02 -1.41
N ARG A 75 3.25 4.82 -1.24
CA ARG A 75 4.29 5.53 -1.99
C ARG A 75 5.10 4.58 -2.86
N ASN A 76 5.44 5.03 -4.06
CA ASN A 76 6.40 4.31 -4.88
C ASN A 76 7.80 4.32 -4.26
N ARG A 77 8.37 3.13 -4.07
CA ARG A 77 9.70 2.90 -3.52
C ARG A 77 10.56 2.00 -4.42
N THR A 78 10.21 1.94 -5.69
CA THR A 78 11.02 1.22 -6.69
C THR A 78 12.46 1.72 -6.65
N ASN A 79 13.44 0.82 -6.64
CA ASN A 79 14.87 1.04 -6.45
C ASN A 79 15.33 1.45 -5.03
N GLU A 80 14.45 1.52 -4.05
CA GLU A 80 14.83 1.91 -2.70
C GLU A 80 15.34 0.75 -1.84
N PHE A 81 14.98 -0.48 -2.17
CA PHE A 81 15.37 -1.65 -1.39
C PHE A 81 16.11 -2.66 -2.26
N PRO A 82 17.41 -2.97 -1.95
CA PRO A 82 18.25 -3.83 -2.77
C PRO A 82 17.66 -5.21 -3.06
N ALA A 83 16.92 -5.81 -2.12
CA ALA A 83 16.30 -7.12 -2.30
C ALA A 83 15.29 -7.15 -3.47
N PHE A 84 14.71 -6.02 -3.83
CA PHE A 84 13.75 -5.89 -4.91
C PHE A 84 14.39 -5.47 -6.24
N GLY A 85 15.63 -4.97 -6.21
CA GLY A 85 16.29 -4.44 -7.41
C GLY A 85 15.46 -3.32 -8.03
N ASN A 86 15.19 -3.44 -9.33
CA ASN A 86 14.38 -2.48 -10.10
C ASN A 86 12.89 -2.90 -10.24
N LYS A 87 12.45 -3.91 -9.48
CA LYS A 87 11.05 -4.32 -9.51
C LYS A 87 10.15 -3.24 -8.93
N GLU A 88 8.94 -3.14 -9.48
CA GLU A 88 7.91 -2.27 -8.92
C GLU A 88 7.72 -2.57 -7.43
N LEU A 89 7.84 -1.55 -6.60
CA LEU A 89 7.63 -1.65 -5.16
C LEU A 89 6.90 -0.41 -4.66
N TRP A 90 5.86 -0.65 -3.90
CA TRP A 90 5.11 0.37 -3.18
C TRP A 90 5.14 0.05 -1.69
N ASP A 91 5.19 1.08 -0.88
CA ASP A 91 5.40 1.04 0.57
C ASP A 91 4.42 1.97 1.27
N ASP A 92 4.48 2.00 2.59
CA ASP A 92 3.57 2.75 3.44
C ASP A 92 2.11 2.26 3.34
N HIS A 93 1.92 0.93 3.30
CA HIS A 93 0.64 0.26 3.46
C HIS A 93 0.38 0.09 4.96
N PHE A 94 -0.16 1.12 5.63
CA PHE A 94 -0.32 1.12 7.09
C PHE A 94 -1.53 0.35 7.56
N ALA A 95 -2.63 0.42 6.83
CA ALA A 95 -3.91 -0.10 7.25
C ALA A 95 -4.70 -0.59 6.04
N VAL A 96 -4.29 -1.72 5.47
CA VAL A 96 -4.96 -2.26 4.29
C VAL A 96 -6.38 -2.69 4.61
N TRP A 97 -6.66 -3.18 5.83
CA TRP A 97 -8.01 -3.51 6.30
C TRP A 97 -9.01 -2.33 6.27
N ASP A 98 -8.52 -1.09 6.35
CA ASP A 98 -9.36 0.10 6.15
C ASP A 98 -9.37 0.53 4.69
N THR A 99 -8.20 0.54 4.04
CA THR A 99 -8.02 1.16 2.73
C THR A 99 -8.56 0.34 1.57
N TRP A 100 -8.66 -0.97 1.68
CA TRP A 100 -9.23 -1.79 0.62
C TRP A 100 -10.72 -1.50 0.36
N ARG A 101 -11.47 -1.06 1.40
CA ARG A 101 -12.88 -0.66 1.29
C ARG A 101 -13.08 0.82 0.92
N THR A 102 -12.06 1.63 1.00
CA THR A 102 -12.14 3.09 0.89
C THR A 102 -11.18 3.65 -0.15
N LEU A 103 -9.90 3.70 0.15
CA LEU A 103 -8.87 4.30 -0.71
C LEU A 103 -8.71 3.55 -2.03
N PHE A 104 -8.56 2.23 -2.02
CA PHE A 104 -8.34 1.47 -3.25
C PHE A 104 -9.51 1.52 -4.23
N PRO A 105 -10.79 1.41 -3.80
CA PRO A 105 -11.93 1.71 -4.66
C PRO A 105 -11.91 3.12 -5.26
N LEU A 106 -11.55 4.13 -4.48
CA LEU A 106 -11.40 5.50 -4.99
C LEU A 106 -10.28 5.57 -6.05
N LEU A 107 -9.10 5.04 -5.75
CA LEU A 107 -7.97 5.02 -6.69
C LEU A 107 -8.30 4.24 -7.96
N THR A 108 -9.12 3.19 -7.90
CA THR A 108 -9.59 2.45 -9.08
C THR A 108 -10.33 3.35 -10.07
N ILE A 109 -10.97 4.41 -9.58
CA ILE A 109 -11.71 5.37 -10.40
C ILE A 109 -10.80 6.50 -10.91
N ILE A 110 -9.99 7.08 -10.03
CA ILE A 110 -9.24 8.32 -10.35
C ILE A 110 -7.79 8.06 -10.78
N GLU A 111 -7.16 6.98 -10.28
CA GLU A 111 -5.75 6.64 -10.55
C GLU A 111 -5.58 5.12 -10.74
N PRO A 112 -6.27 4.50 -11.74
CA PRO A 112 -6.22 3.04 -11.93
C PRO A 112 -4.81 2.50 -12.16
N ASP A 113 -3.92 3.27 -12.77
CA ASP A 113 -2.51 2.91 -12.97
C ASP A 113 -1.77 2.75 -11.63
N VAL A 114 -2.11 3.56 -10.63
CA VAL A 114 -1.55 3.44 -9.27
C VAL A 114 -2.00 2.13 -8.64
N VAL A 115 -3.27 1.74 -8.82
CA VAL A 115 -3.78 0.44 -8.34
C VAL A 115 -3.04 -0.71 -8.99
N GLY A 116 -2.90 -0.70 -10.32
CA GLY A 116 -2.18 -1.76 -11.05
C GLY A 116 -0.73 -1.91 -10.58
N ARG A 117 -0.03 -0.81 -10.38
CA ARG A 117 1.35 -0.80 -9.87
C ARG A 117 1.44 -1.30 -8.43
N ASN A 118 0.46 -0.99 -7.57
CA ASN A 118 0.38 -1.55 -6.22
C ASN A 118 0.16 -3.05 -6.25
N VAL A 119 -0.72 -3.56 -7.11
CA VAL A 119 -0.93 -5.00 -7.28
C VAL A 119 0.35 -5.69 -7.75
N GLN A 120 1.06 -5.09 -8.71
CA GLN A 120 2.37 -5.62 -9.13
C GLN A 120 3.39 -5.63 -7.98
N ALA A 121 3.37 -4.62 -7.13
CA ALA A 121 4.22 -4.55 -5.94
C ALA A 121 3.87 -5.66 -4.93
N PHE A 122 2.60 -5.98 -4.71
CA PHE A 122 2.20 -7.11 -3.87
C PHE A 122 2.70 -8.44 -4.44
N VAL A 123 2.57 -8.66 -5.74
CA VAL A 123 3.13 -9.85 -6.42
C VAL A 123 4.66 -9.92 -6.26
N ASN A 124 5.34 -8.79 -6.39
CA ASN A 124 6.80 -8.74 -6.21
C ASN A 124 7.20 -9.00 -4.75
N ARG A 125 6.45 -8.49 -3.76
CA ARG A 125 6.66 -8.78 -2.34
C ARG A 125 6.50 -10.26 -2.06
N TRP A 126 5.44 -10.89 -2.56
CA TRP A 126 5.26 -12.32 -2.46
C TRP A 126 6.45 -13.10 -3.02
N LYS A 127 6.92 -12.77 -4.22
CA LYS A 127 8.05 -13.44 -4.87
C LYS A 127 9.38 -13.28 -4.12
N VAL A 128 9.58 -12.16 -3.44
CA VAL A 128 10.83 -11.86 -2.71
C VAL A 128 10.76 -12.36 -1.26
N ASN A 129 9.65 -12.11 -0.58
CA ASN A 129 9.50 -12.38 0.85
C ASN A 129 8.78 -13.71 1.16
N GLY A 130 8.20 -14.36 0.14
CA GLY A 130 7.39 -15.58 0.32
C GLY A 130 5.99 -15.33 0.89
N LYS A 131 5.67 -14.09 1.23
CA LYS A 131 4.39 -13.67 1.82
C LYS A 131 4.10 -12.20 1.55
N VAL A 132 2.87 -11.79 1.77
CA VAL A 132 2.45 -10.39 1.76
C VAL A 132 1.60 -10.15 3.00
N LYS A 133 1.98 -9.17 3.81
CA LYS A 133 1.22 -8.72 4.96
C LYS A 133 0.46 -7.43 4.66
N ASP A 134 -0.64 -7.22 5.36
CA ASP A 134 -1.48 -6.03 5.20
C ASP A 134 -0.79 -4.74 5.65
N ALA A 135 0.18 -4.83 6.56
CA ALA A 135 1.01 -3.72 6.94
C ALA A 135 2.44 -3.90 6.40
N TYR A 136 2.89 -2.96 5.58
CA TYR A 136 4.24 -2.93 5.00
C TYR A 136 4.77 -1.50 5.06
N ILE A 137 5.78 -1.27 5.87
CA ILE A 137 6.25 0.06 6.23
C ILE A 137 7.77 0.08 6.22
N ALA A 138 8.35 1.07 5.56
CA ALA A 138 9.79 1.26 5.45
C ALA A 138 10.52 -0.03 4.97
N GLY A 139 9.92 -0.73 4.00
CA GLY A 139 10.49 -1.94 3.41
C GLY A 139 10.34 -3.21 4.24
N ASN A 140 9.56 -3.16 5.32
CA ASN A 140 9.39 -4.30 6.22
C ASN A 140 7.92 -4.69 6.37
N ASP A 141 7.68 -6.02 6.37
CA ASP A 141 6.41 -6.56 6.82
C ASP A 141 6.29 -6.34 8.34
N MET A 142 5.23 -5.63 8.73
CA MET A 142 4.96 -5.31 10.13
C MET A 142 4.08 -6.38 10.79
N ALA A 143 3.97 -6.31 12.12
CA ALA A 143 3.13 -7.22 12.89
C ALA A 143 1.66 -7.15 12.46
N GLU A 144 0.98 -8.26 12.58
CA GLU A 144 -0.41 -8.43 12.19
C GLU A 144 -1.30 -8.27 13.42
N GLU A 145 -1.44 -7.05 13.86
CA GLU A 145 -2.27 -6.78 15.04
C GLU A 145 -3.75 -6.68 14.70
N GLN A 146 -4.05 -6.27 13.46
CA GLN A 146 -5.42 -6.06 12.98
C GLN A 146 -5.50 -6.43 11.50
N GLY A 147 -6.60 -7.08 11.08
CA GLY A 147 -6.76 -7.56 9.72
C GLY A 147 -5.85 -8.77 9.42
N GLY A 148 -5.57 -9.05 8.19
CA GLY A 148 -4.64 -10.10 7.87
C GLY A 148 -4.56 -10.54 6.40
N ASN A 149 -5.58 -10.24 5.58
CA ASN A 149 -5.64 -10.69 4.18
C ASN A 149 -6.28 -9.72 3.23
N ASP A 150 -6.43 -8.50 3.62
CA ASP A 150 -7.17 -7.52 2.83
C ASP A 150 -6.43 -7.09 1.55
N VAL A 151 -5.14 -7.39 1.46
CA VAL A 151 -4.40 -7.30 0.19
C VAL A 151 -5.01 -8.21 -0.88
N ASP A 152 -5.50 -9.39 -0.50
CA ASP A 152 -6.13 -10.32 -1.43
C ASP A 152 -7.39 -9.71 -2.07
N ASN A 153 -8.16 -8.97 -1.30
CA ASN A 153 -9.34 -8.26 -1.78
C ASN A 153 -8.97 -7.19 -2.83
N ILE A 154 -7.89 -6.44 -2.61
CA ILE A 154 -7.41 -5.45 -3.57
C ILE A 154 -6.99 -6.13 -4.88
N VAL A 155 -6.26 -7.23 -4.78
CA VAL A 155 -5.76 -7.97 -5.94
C VAL A 155 -6.92 -8.58 -6.73
N ALA A 156 -7.88 -9.20 -6.05
CA ALA A 156 -9.07 -9.80 -6.65
C ALA A 156 -9.93 -8.73 -7.36
N ASP A 157 -10.18 -7.61 -6.69
CA ASP A 157 -10.93 -6.48 -7.24
C ASP A 157 -10.27 -5.92 -8.51
N ALA A 158 -8.95 -5.75 -8.49
CA ALA A 158 -8.20 -5.28 -9.64
C ALA A 158 -8.26 -6.26 -10.83
N ILE A 159 -8.24 -7.58 -10.59
CA ILE A 159 -8.39 -8.60 -11.63
C ILE A 159 -9.79 -8.51 -12.25
N ILE A 160 -10.84 -8.46 -11.42
CA ILE A 160 -12.25 -8.42 -11.86
C ILE A 160 -12.54 -7.15 -12.65
N LYS A 161 -12.02 -6.01 -12.22
CA LYS A 161 -12.19 -4.72 -12.89
C LYS A 161 -11.29 -4.52 -14.11
N ASP A 162 -10.51 -5.51 -14.48
CA ASP A 162 -9.59 -5.47 -15.62
C ASP A 162 -8.55 -4.33 -15.55
N ILE A 163 -8.13 -3.98 -14.34
CA ILE A 163 -7.06 -2.99 -14.12
C ILE A 163 -5.78 -3.47 -14.83
N LYS A 164 -5.07 -2.54 -15.42
CA LYS A 164 -3.82 -2.81 -16.16
C LYS A 164 -2.59 -2.53 -15.27
N GLY A 165 -1.40 -2.89 -15.75
CA GLY A 165 -0.14 -2.56 -15.09
C GLY A 165 0.44 -3.67 -14.20
N PHE A 166 -0.16 -4.87 -14.20
CA PHE A 166 0.38 -6.05 -13.51
C PHE A 166 0.13 -7.34 -14.30
N ASP A 167 0.88 -8.38 -13.94
CA ASP A 167 0.69 -9.74 -14.49
C ASP A 167 -0.47 -10.43 -13.76
N LYS A 168 -1.61 -10.54 -14.45
CA LYS A 168 -2.82 -11.17 -13.89
C LYS A 168 -2.64 -12.64 -13.55
N ALA A 169 -1.86 -13.39 -14.34
CA ALA A 169 -1.63 -14.80 -14.08
C ALA A 169 -0.80 -14.98 -12.80
N GLU A 170 0.21 -14.15 -12.60
CA GLU A 170 1.01 -14.16 -11.37
C GLU A 170 0.23 -13.65 -10.16
N ALA A 171 -0.61 -12.63 -10.34
CA ALA A 171 -1.51 -12.14 -9.30
C ALA A 171 -2.51 -13.24 -8.86
N TYR A 172 -3.07 -14.00 -9.79
CA TYR A 172 -3.94 -15.14 -9.47
C TYR A 172 -3.18 -16.26 -8.75
N LYS A 173 -1.94 -16.55 -9.15
CA LYS A 173 -1.10 -17.52 -8.42
C LYS A 173 -0.82 -17.06 -6.98
N TYR A 174 -0.59 -15.76 -6.79
CA TYR A 174 -0.46 -15.19 -5.45
C TYR A 174 -1.73 -15.39 -4.61
N LEU A 175 -2.91 -15.06 -5.14
CA LEU A 175 -4.18 -15.27 -4.44
C LEU A 175 -4.37 -16.73 -4.04
N LYS A 176 -4.11 -17.66 -4.97
CA LYS A 176 -4.20 -19.08 -4.68
C LYS A 176 -3.21 -19.53 -3.61
N PHE A 177 -1.97 -19.03 -3.68
CA PHE A 177 -0.97 -19.28 -2.64
C PHE A 177 -1.44 -18.73 -1.29
N SER A 178 -1.91 -17.50 -1.25
CA SER A 178 -2.41 -16.84 -0.04
C SER A 178 -3.57 -17.61 0.59
N ALA A 179 -4.52 -18.11 -0.21
CA ALA A 179 -5.63 -18.91 0.27
C ALA A 179 -5.20 -20.25 0.89
N ASP A 180 -4.09 -20.82 0.45
CA ASP A 180 -3.64 -22.16 0.86
C ASP A 180 -2.60 -22.15 1.99
N HIS A 181 -2.02 -21.00 2.31
CA HIS A 181 -0.91 -20.89 3.26
C HIS A 181 -1.26 -20.04 4.47
N GLU A 182 -0.44 -20.15 5.49
CA GLU A 182 -0.56 -19.37 6.71
C GLU A 182 -0.39 -17.88 6.42
N ARG A 183 -1.36 -17.10 6.85
CA ARG A 183 -1.42 -15.67 6.60
C ARG A 183 -0.99 -14.87 7.82
N ARG A 184 -1.17 -15.41 9.04
CA ARG A 184 -0.79 -14.76 10.30
C ARG A 184 0.48 -15.39 10.88
N ALA A 185 1.34 -14.53 11.41
CA ALA A 185 2.51 -14.98 12.16
C ALA A 185 2.15 -15.38 13.60
N ALA A 186 1.05 -14.86 14.15
CA ALA A 186 0.61 -15.20 15.48
C ALA A 186 -0.16 -16.53 15.47
N PRO A 187 0.22 -17.50 16.30
CA PRO A 187 -0.58 -18.70 16.46
C PRO A 187 -1.98 -18.33 16.97
N LEU A 188 -2.99 -19.06 16.49
CA LEU A 188 -4.33 -18.91 16.99
C LEU A 188 -4.33 -19.12 18.51
N MET A 189 -4.57 -18.05 19.26
CA MET A 189 -4.57 -18.09 20.71
C MET A 189 -5.91 -18.58 21.20
N VAL A 190 -5.95 -19.80 21.71
CA VAL A 190 -7.09 -20.32 22.45
C VAL A 190 -6.70 -20.41 23.92
N GLY A 191 -7.21 -19.52 24.74
CA GLY A 191 -6.74 -19.34 26.08
C GLY A 191 -5.29 -18.85 26.12
N GLU A 192 -4.50 -19.31 27.10
CA GLU A 192 -3.08 -18.97 27.23
C GLU A 192 -2.17 -19.82 26.33
N LYS A 193 -2.72 -20.83 25.66
CA LYS A 193 -1.96 -21.74 24.81
C LYS A 193 -2.50 -21.66 23.37
N GLY A 194 -1.60 -21.42 22.43
CA GLY A 194 -1.93 -21.55 21.01
C GLY A 194 -2.32 -23.00 20.68
N LEU A 195 -3.16 -23.18 19.64
CA LEU A 195 -3.55 -24.52 19.16
C LEU A 195 -2.37 -25.33 18.57
N GLY A 196 -1.20 -24.71 18.45
CA GLY A 196 -0.06 -25.34 17.78
C GLY A 196 -0.30 -25.63 16.29
N GLN A 197 -1.39 -25.11 15.73
CA GLN A 197 -1.80 -25.25 14.36
C GLN A 197 -2.00 -23.88 13.71
N ASN A 198 -1.77 -23.87 12.43
CA ASN A 198 -2.11 -22.80 11.54
C ASN A 198 -3.63 -22.59 11.49
N ASP A 199 -4.11 -21.39 11.73
CA ASP A 199 -5.53 -21.05 11.76
C ASP A 199 -6.22 -21.26 10.40
N THR A 200 -5.55 -20.97 9.29
CA THR A 200 -6.03 -21.22 7.93
C THR A 200 -6.28 -22.71 7.72
N LEU A 201 -5.34 -23.56 8.11
CA LEU A 201 -5.49 -25.00 7.98
C LEU A 201 -6.63 -25.53 8.85
N PHE A 202 -6.74 -25.04 10.08
CA PHE A 202 -7.83 -25.41 10.98
C PHE A 202 -9.19 -25.00 10.39
N TYR A 203 -9.33 -23.77 9.89
CA TYR A 203 -10.54 -23.28 9.25
C TYR A 203 -10.95 -24.12 8.03
N ARG A 204 -9.99 -24.43 7.16
CA ARG A 204 -10.25 -25.27 5.97
C ARG A 204 -10.73 -26.69 6.32
N GLN A 205 -10.23 -27.25 7.40
CA GLN A 205 -10.61 -28.59 7.83
C GLN A 205 -11.96 -28.62 8.54
N ASN A 206 -12.30 -27.57 9.29
CA ASN A 206 -13.42 -27.58 10.21
C ASN A 206 -14.54 -26.61 9.83
N GLY A 207 -14.29 -25.62 8.95
CA GLY A 207 -15.24 -24.57 8.57
C GLY A 207 -15.51 -23.50 9.64
N TRP A 208 -14.74 -23.51 10.73
CA TRP A 208 -14.87 -22.56 11.83
C TRP A 208 -13.51 -22.40 12.54
N LEU A 209 -13.38 -21.37 13.39
CA LEU A 209 -12.24 -21.17 14.27
C LEU A 209 -12.69 -21.24 15.73
N PRO A 210 -11.89 -21.87 16.61
CA PRO A 210 -12.21 -21.94 18.03
C PRO A 210 -12.18 -20.55 18.67
N GLY A 211 -12.97 -20.34 19.71
CA GLY A 211 -13.09 -19.07 20.40
C GLY A 211 -11.74 -18.57 20.93
N GLY A 212 -11.50 -17.28 20.71
CA GLY A 212 -10.28 -16.58 21.12
C GLY A 212 -10.34 -15.13 20.67
N VAL A 213 -9.31 -14.35 20.97
CA VAL A 213 -9.23 -12.99 20.50
C VAL A 213 -9.21 -12.99 18.96
N MET A 214 -10.14 -12.28 18.35
CA MET A 214 -10.30 -12.11 16.89
C MET A 214 -10.73 -13.36 16.08
N ALA A 215 -11.09 -14.49 16.71
CA ALA A 215 -11.50 -15.69 15.98
C ALA A 215 -12.70 -15.45 15.05
N GLN A 216 -13.68 -14.66 15.47
CA GLN A 216 -14.87 -14.35 14.68
C GLN A 216 -14.53 -13.50 13.45
N SER A 217 -13.74 -12.44 13.62
CA SER A 217 -13.34 -11.59 12.49
C SER A 217 -12.47 -12.34 11.50
N THR A 218 -11.56 -13.19 11.99
CA THR A 218 -10.71 -14.02 11.13
C THR A 218 -11.53 -15.05 10.34
N ALA A 219 -12.52 -15.68 10.96
CA ALA A 219 -13.41 -16.63 10.26
C ALA A 219 -14.24 -15.92 9.18
N LEU A 220 -14.71 -14.69 9.44
CA LEU A 220 -15.41 -13.87 8.44
C LEU A 220 -14.49 -13.47 7.29
N GLU A 221 -13.26 -13.06 7.59
CA GLU A 221 -12.25 -12.75 6.56
C GLU A 221 -11.97 -13.96 5.66
N TYR A 222 -11.78 -15.15 6.24
CA TYR A 222 -11.53 -16.37 5.47
C TYR A 222 -12.74 -16.82 4.63
N SER A 223 -13.96 -16.52 5.07
CA SER A 223 -15.15 -16.82 4.29
C SER A 223 -15.41 -15.80 3.17
N TYR A 224 -14.86 -14.59 3.30
CA TYR A 224 -15.00 -13.54 2.31
C TYR A 224 -13.90 -13.62 1.22
N ASN A 225 -12.67 -13.93 1.60
CA ASN A 225 -11.52 -14.04 0.72
C ASN A 225 -11.42 -15.42 0.05
#